data_27d47197d9a5e612b9b8bf3a8d286eee
#
_entry.id   27d47197d9a5e612b9b8bf3a8d286eee
#
_cell.length_a   1.000
_cell.length_b   1.000
_cell.length_c   1.000
_cell.angle_alpha   90.00
_cell.angle_beta   90.00
_cell.angle_gamma   90.00
#
_symmetry.space_group_name_H-M   'P 1'
#
loop_
_entity.id
_entity.type
_entity.pdbx_description
1 polymer ?
#
loop_
_entity_poly.entity_id
_entity_poly.type
_entity_poly.pdbx_seq_one_letter_code
_entity_poly.pdbx_strand_id
1 'polypeptide(L)'
;MGFGTLKRVDAVTVRVPDVDSGLRFYGDVLGHRLKWRNDQIGQAGLELPDGDSELVLTTEHGYEPNWLVDSVDESVETFRANGGAVVAEPFDIPVGRVAVVLDPFGNALVLVDLSKGSYVTDEGGDVTG
;
A
#
# COMPACT_ATOMS: atom_id res chain seq x y z
N MET A 1 -9.84 5.31 20.48
CA MET A 1 -8.53 4.72 20.78
C MET A 1 -8.36 3.39 20.09
N GLY A 2 -7.26 3.20 19.38
CA GLY A 2 -6.95 1.93 18.75
C GLY A 2 -6.14 1.03 19.65
N PHE A 3 -6.23 -0.27 19.40
CA PHE A 3 -5.41 -1.26 20.06
C PHE A 3 -4.46 -1.84 19.01
N GLY A 4 -3.18 -1.64 19.22
CA GLY A 4 -2.16 -2.13 18.32
C GLY A 4 -1.69 -1.10 17.31
N THR A 5 -0.39 -1.17 17.00
CA THR A 5 0.25 -0.29 16.02
C THR A 5 -0.23 -0.59 14.61
N LEU A 6 -0.36 -1.88 14.28
CA LEU A 6 -0.85 -2.32 12.97
C LEU A 6 -2.38 -2.31 13.00
N LYS A 7 -2.98 -1.44 12.20
CA LYS A 7 -4.44 -1.23 12.20
C LYS A 7 -5.17 -2.25 11.35
N ARG A 8 -4.70 -2.42 10.12
CA ARG A 8 -5.26 -3.36 9.14
C ARG A 8 -4.33 -3.44 7.96
N VAL A 9 -4.55 -4.43 7.11
CA VAL A 9 -3.87 -4.46 5.81
C VAL A 9 -4.54 -3.40 4.93
N ASP A 10 -3.79 -2.36 4.58
CA ASP A 10 -4.30 -1.29 3.72
C ASP A 10 -4.38 -1.75 2.28
N ALA A 11 -3.36 -2.45 1.82
CA ALA A 11 -3.28 -2.94 0.45
C ALA A 11 -2.39 -4.16 0.38
N VAL A 12 -2.64 -5.01 -0.62
CA VAL A 12 -1.73 -6.09 -0.99
C VAL A 12 -1.25 -5.78 -2.41
N THR A 13 0.06 -5.73 -2.61
CA THR A 13 0.61 -5.52 -3.95
C THR A 13 0.81 -6.85 -4.65
N VAL A 14 0.56 -6.86 -5.96
CA VAL A 14 0.78 -8.01 -6.84
C VAL A 14 1.55 -7.52 -8.05
N ARG A 15 2.64 -8.19 -8.38
CA ARG A 15 3.45 -7.79 -9.51
C ARG A 15 2.83 -8.24 -10.83
N VAL A 16 2.75 -7.30 -11.78
CA VAL A 16 2.25 -7.55 -13.13
C VAL A 16 3.27 -7.04 -14.15
N PRO A 17 3.31 -7.63 -15.36
CA PRO A 17 4.26 -7.16 -16.37
C PRO A 17 3.93 -5.76 -16.89
N ASP A 18 2.64 -5.44 -16.94
CA ASP A 18 2.13 -4.10 -17.27
C ASP A 18 0.74 -3.96 -16.67
N VAL A 19 0.31 -2.72 -16.48
CA VAL A 19 -0.97 -2.44 -15.82
C VAL A 19 -2.15 -2.97 -16.65
N ASP A 20 -2.10 -2.81 -17.96
CA ASP A 20 -3.21 -3.26 -18.82
C ASP A 20 -3.42 -4.77 -18.72
N SER A 21 -2.35 -5.56 -18.75
CA SER A 21 -2.45 -7.02 -18.58
C SER A 21 -3.01 -7.39 -17.22
N GLY A 22 -2.56 -6.69 -16.17
CA GLY A 22 -3.07 -6.90 -14.83
C GLY A 22 -4.56 -6.59 -14.73
N LEU A 23 -5.01 -5.49 -15.33
CA LEU A 23 -6.43 -5.12 -15.32
C LEU A 23 -7.28 -6.10 -16.11
N ARG A 24 -6.77 -6.66 -17.20
CA ARG A 24 -7.52 -7.69 -17.94
C ARG A 24 -7.78 -8.90 -17.05
N PHE A 25 -6.80 -9.36 -16.30
CA PHE A 25 -7.00 -10.54 -15.45
C PHE A 25 -7.79 -10.20 -14.19
N TYR A 26 -7.31 -9.27 -13.37
CA TYR A 26 -7.93 -8.98 -12.09
C TYR A 26 -9.22 -8.18 -12.23
N GLY A 27 -9.31 -7.33 -13.23
CA GLY A 27 -10.51 -6.54 -13.49
C GLY A 27 -11.55 -7.30 -14.30
N ASP A 28 -11.19 -7.71 -15.51
CA ASP A 28 -12.18 -8.31 -16.42
C ASP A 28 -12.50 -9.76 -16.06
N VAL A 29 -11.48 -10.57 -15.81
CA VAL A 29 -11.69 -12.00 -15.52
C VAL A 29 -12.20 -12.20 -14.09
N LEU A 30 -11.52 -11.61 -13.08
CA LEU A 30 -11.91 -11.78 -11.69
C LEU A 30 -12.99 -10.81 -11.22
N GLY A 31 -13.25 -9.74 -11.99
CA GLY A 31 -14.35 -8.83 -11.73
C GLY A 31 -14.08 -7.73 -10.72
N HIS A 32 -12.83 -7.48 -10.34
CA HIS A 32 -12.53 -6.42 -9.38
C HIS A 32 -12.62 -5.05 -10.03
N ARG A 33 -13.30 -4.12 -9.35
CA ARG A 33 -13.53 -2.77 -9.85
C ARG A 33 -12.29 -1.90 -9.69
N LEU A 34 -11.91 -1.18 -10.75
CA LEU A 34 -10.82 -0.22 -10.72
C LEU A 34 -11.19 0.94 -9.79
N LYS A 35 -10.31 1.25 -8.84
CA LYS A 35 -10.48 2.36 -7.92
C LYS A 35 -9.61 3.55 -8.30
N TRP A 36 -8.35 3.28 -8.67
CA TRP A 36 -7.43 4.33 -9.12
C TRP A 36 -6.35 3.71 -10.02
N ARG A 37 -5.75 4.56 -10.86
CA ARG A 37 -4.67 4.17 -11.75
C ARG A 37 -3.65 5.30 -11.85
N ASN A 38 -2.38 4.95 -11.82
CA ASN A 38 -1.27 5.90 -11.99
C ASN A 38 -0.22 5.27 -12.88
N ASP A 39 -0.25 5.64 -14.17
CA ASP A 39 0.67 5.08 -15.16
C ASP A 39 2.10 5.58 -14.97
N GLN A 40 2.31 6.72 -14.33
CA GLN A 40 3.65 7.26 -14.09
C GLN A 40 4.46 6.34 -13.19
N ILE A 41 3.82 5.66 -12.26
CA ILE A 41 4.48 4.72 -11.35
C ILE A 41 4.13 3.26 -11.66
N GLY A 42 3.37 3.01 -12.74
CA GLY A 42 3.02 1.66 -13.16
C GLY A 42 2.14 0.92 -12.15
N GLN A 43 1.13 1.58 -11.61
CA GLN A 43 0.27 1.00 -10.58
C GLN A 43 -1.21 1.25 -10.85
N ALA A 44 -2.03 0.35 -10.32
CA ALA A 44 -3.50 0.52 -10.30
C ALA A 44 -4.04 -0.15 -9.04
N GLY A 45 -5.00 0.50 -8.39
CA GLY A 45 -5.67 -0.05 -7.22
C GLY A 45 -7.06 -0.55 -7.57
N LEU A 46 -7.36 -1.76 -7.11
CA LEU A 46 -8.66 -2.39 -7.33
C LEU A 46 -9.36 -2.59 -5.99
N GLU A 47 -10.69 -2.51 -6.02
CA GLU A 47 -11.51 -2.75 -4.84
C GLU A 47 -11.60 -4.23 -4.51
N LEU A 48 -11.58 -4.53 -3.21
CA LEU A 48 -11.92 -5.86 -2.68
C LEU A 48 -13.29 -5.72 -2.01
N PRO A 49 -14.26 -6.62 -2.31
CA PRO A 49 -15.66 -6.38 -1.92
C PRO A 49 -15.90 -6.40 -0.40
N ASP A 50 -15.11 -7.15 0.36
CA ASP A 50 -15.39 -7.35 1.78
C ASP A 50 -14.41 -6.55 2.65
N GLY A 51 -14.41 -5.24 2.51
CA GLY A 51 -13.60 -4.38 3.35
C GLY A 51 -13.00 -3.21 2.59
N ASP A 52 -12.08 -2.52 3.25
CA ASP A 52 -11.46 -1.32 2.70
C ASP A 52 -10.04 -1.55 2.18
N SER A 53 -9.53 -2.78 2.28
CA SER A 53 -8.24 -3.12 1.71
C SER A 53 -8.29 -3.09 0.20
N GLU A 54 -7.17 -2.78 -0.43
CA GLU A 54 -7.07 -2.72 -1.89
C GLU A 54 -6.13 -3.78 -2.42
N LEU A 55 -6.39 -4.22 -3.63
CA LEU A 55 -5.43 -4.99 -4.40
C LEU A 55 -4.70 -4.00 -5.32
N VAL A 56 -3.40 -3.86 -5.13
CA VAL A 56 -2.61 -2.93 -5.94
C VAL A 56 -1.76 -3.70 -6.93
N LEU A 57 -2.06 -3.50 -8.21
CA LEU A 57 -1.24 -4.04 -9.30
C LEU A 57 -0.04 -3.10 -9.46
N THR A 58 1.16 -3.67 -9.58
CA THR A 58 2.37 -2.87 -9.65
C THR A 58 3.39 -3.55 -10.58
N THR A 59 4.13 -2.74 -11.33
CA THR A 59 5.21 -3.23 -12.17
C THR A 59 6.55 -3.23 -11.44
N GLU A 60 6.61 -2.62 -10.24
CA GLU A 60 7.88 -2.36 -9.55
C GLU A 60 8.10 -3.19 -8.29
N HIS A 61 7.03 -3.58 -7.62
CA HIS A 61 7.12 -4.23 -6.31
C HIS A 61 6.64 -5.68 -6.37
N GLY A 62 7.05 -6.48 -5.39
CA GLY A 62 6.64 -7.86 -5.30
C GLY A 62 5.28 -8.03 -4.64
N TYR A 63 4.94 -9.28 -4.36
CA TYR A 63 3.69 -9.63 -3.69
C TYR A 63 3.89 -9.45 -2.18
N GLU A 64 3.25 -8.42 -1.62
CA GLU A 64 3.43 -8.10 -0.21
C GLU A 64 2.26 -7.31 0.37
N PRO A 65 1.96 -7.50 1.68
CA PRO A 65 0.97 -6.68 2.35
C PRO A 65 1.57 -5.34 2.78
N ASN A 66 0.74 -4.31 2.75
CA ASN A 66 1.07 -2.98 3.26
C ASN A 66 0.18 -2.72 4.47
N TRP A 67 0.78 -2.46 5.63
CA TRP A 67 0.06 -2.32 6.90
C TRP A 67 -0.23 -0.87 7.20
N LEU A 68 -1.52 -0.56 7.43
CA LEU A 68 -1.92 0.78 7.85
C LEU A 68 -1.54 0.99 9.30
N VAL A 69 -0.91 2.14 9.58
CA VAL A 69 -0.57 2.60 10.94
C VAL A 69 -1.03 4.04 11.09
N ASP A 70 -1.13 4.52 12.31
CA ASP A 70 -1.50 5.93 12.56
C ASP A 70 -0.39 6.89 12.11
N SER A 71 0.85 6.55 12.43
CA SER A 71 2.01 7.36 12.08
C SER A 71 3.17 6.42 11.73
N VAL A 72 3.64 6.52 10.50
CA VAL A 72 4.81 5.75 10.06
C VAL A 72 6.03 6.16 10.88
N ASP A 73 6.23 7.47 11.11
CA ASP A 73 7.41 7.94 11.86
C ASP A 73 7.44 7.37 13.27
N GLU A 74 6.31 7.41 13.98
CA GLU A 74 6.24 6.85 15.33
C GLU A 74 6.38 5.33 15.35
N SER A 75 5.76 4.66 14.37
CA SER A 75 5.84 3.19 14.27
C SER A 75 7.26 2.72 14.02
N VAL A 76 8.00 3.40 13.15
CA VAL A 76 9.40 3.08 12.88
C VAL A 76 10.23 3.16 14.17
N GLU A 77 10.02 4.19 14.98
CA GLU A 77 10.74 4.32 16.25
C GLU A 77 10.37 3.20 17.22
N THR A 78 9.10 2.79 17.23
CA THR A 78 8.67 1.65 18.04
C THR A 78 9.38 0.36 17.65
N PHE A 79 9.47 0.09 16.35
CA PHE A 79 10.19 -1.09 15.86
C PHE A 79 11.68 -1.01 16.23
N ARG A 80 12.27 0.15 15.99
CA ARG A 80 13.71 0.36 16.28
C ARG A 80 14.04 0.15 17.76
N ALA A 81 13.17 0.65 18.64
CA ALA A 81 13.37 0.58 20.09
C ALA A 81 13.14 -0.81 20.67
N ASN A 82 12.51 -1.72 19.95
CA ASN A 82 12.05 -3.00 20.46
C ASN A 82 12.63 -4.20 19.70
N GLY A 83 13.83 -4.06 19.17
CA GLY A 83 14.56 -5.17 18.56
C GLY A 83 14.35 -5.33 17.06
N GLY A 84 13.55 -4.46 16.46
CA GLY A 84 13.40 -4.43 15.01
C GLY A 84 14.50 -3.61 14.35
N ALA A 85 14.39 -3.48 13.03
CA ALA A 85 15.35 -2.70 12.25
C ALA A 85 14.60 -1.92 11.16
N VAL A 86 15.26 -0.94 10.57
CA VAL A 86 14.69 -0.14 9.50
C VAL A 86 15.39 -0.49 8.19
N VAL A 87 14.63 -0.96 7.21
CA VAL A 87 15.14 -1.28 5.87
C VAL A 87 15.08 -0.04 4.98
N ALA A 88 13.95 0.67 5.03
CA ALA A 88 13.78 1.94 4.31
C ALA A 88 13.19 2.95 5.28
N GLU A 89 13.92 4.06 5.48
CA GLU A 89 13.46 5.14 6.35
C GLU A 89 12.19 5.76 5.79
N PRO A 90 11.35 6.40 6.63
CA PRO A 90 10.12 7.02 6.17
C PRO A 90 10.33 7.98 5.00
N PHE A 91 9.49 7.84 3.98
CA PHE A 91 9.50 8.73 2.83
C PHE A 91 8.07 9.10 2.43
N ASP A 92 7.93 10.23 1.76
CA ASP A 92 6.63 10.76 1.38
C ASP A 92 6.04 10.08 0.17
N ILE A 93 4.73 9.84 0.23
CA ILE A 93 3.91 9.43 -0.89
C ILE A 93 2.70 10.38 -0.96
N PRO A 94 1.91 10.37 -2.04
CA PRO A 94 0.80 11.32 -2.15
C PRO A 94 -0.20 11.28 -1.01
N VAL A 95 -0.48 10.09 -0.45
CA VAL A 95 -1.50 9.95 0.61
C VAL A 95 -0.91 10.03 2.03
N GLY A 96 0.41 9.99 2.18
CA GLY A 96 1.02 10.02 3.50
C GLY A 96 2.49 9.69 3.47
N ARG A 97 2.90 8.70 4.28
CA ARG A 97 4.28 8.26 4.37
C ARG A 97 4.35 6.74 4.35
N VAL A 98 5.48 6.22 3.91
CA VAL A 98 5.76 4.78 3.84
C VAL A 98 7.13 4.52 4.45
N ALA A 99 7.29 3.39 5.08
CA ALA A 99 8.60 2.88 5.51
C ALA A 99 8.60 1.36 5.40
N VAL A 100 9.78 0.77 5.39
CA VAL A 100 9.93 -0.68 5.45
C VAL A 100 10.76 -1.01 6.68
N VAL A 101 10.23 -1.89 7.52
CA VAL A 101 10.89 -2.29 8.76
C VAL A 101 11.01 -3.80 8.83
N LEU A 102 11.91 -4.28 9.68
CA LEU A 102 11.96 -5.68 10.07
C LEU A 102 11.47 -5.79 11.50
N ASP A 103 10.67 -6.82 11.76
CA ASP A 103 10.32 -7.16 13.14
C ASP A 103 11.52 -7.86 13.80
N PRO A 104 11.48 -8.16 15.11
CA PRO A 104 12.62 -8.82 15.79
C PRO A 104 12.92 -10.22 15.28
N PHE A 105 12.04 -10.80 14.46
CA PHE A 105 12.18 -12.16 13.95
C PHE A 105 12.64 -12.19 12.49
N GLY A 106 12.88 -11.02 11.88
CA GLY A 106 13.36 -10.92 10.51
C GLY A 106 12.29 -10.80 9.45
N ASN A 107 11.02 -10.61 9.83
CA ASN A 107 9.96 -10.41 8.86
C ASN A 107 9.93 -8.95 8.40
N ALA A 108 9.84 -8.74 7.08
CA ALA A 108 9.77 -7.39 6.53
C ALA A 108 8.30 -6.94 6.45
N LEU A 109 8.04 -5.74 6.97
CA LEU A 109 6.71 -5.13 6.92
C LEU A 109 6.80 -3.79 6.22
N VAL A 110 5.89 -3.57 5.28
CA VAL A 110 5.68 -2.25 4.69
C VAL A 110 4.63 -1.55 5.55
N LEU A 111 4.97 -0.38 6.07
CA LEU A 111 4.08 0.45 6.88
C LEU A 111 3.65 1.66 6.07
N VAL A 112 2.37 2.00 6.14
CA VAL A 112 1.82 3.15 5.43
C VAL A 112 0.88 3.91 6.36
N ASP A 113 0.92 5.24 6.30
CA ASP A 113 -0.09 6.05 6.93
C ASP A 113 -0.78 6.91 5.87
N LEU A 114 -1.96 7.41 6.21
CA LEU A 114 -2.76 8.25 5.32
C LEU A 114 -2.77 9.69 5.83
N SER A 115 -1.64 10.15 6.34
CA SER A 115 -1.52 11.44 6.99
C SER A 115 -1.81 12.63 6.06
N LYS A 116 -1.76 12.41 4.75
CA LYS A 116 -2.04 13.45 3.75
C LYS A 116 -3.40 13.28 3.07
N GLY A 117 -4.18 12.27 3.49
CA GLY A 117 -5.50 12.00 2.93
C GLY A 117 -5.49 10.95 1.82
N SER A 118 -6.62 10.79 1.14
CA SER A 118 -6.77 9.80 0.07
C SER A 118 -6.27 10.34 -1.27
N TYR A 119 -6.01 9.44 -2.22
CA TYR A 119 -5.73 9.83 -3.59
C TYR A 119 -6.91 10.59 -4.18
N VAL A 120 -6.60 11.65 -4.93
CA VAL A 120 -7.60 12.34 -5.76
C VAL A 120 -7.54 11.72 -7.15
N THR A 121 -8.68 11.23 -7.64
CA THR A 121 -8.76 10.55 -8.93
C THR A 121 -9.76 11.24 -9.84
N ASP A 122 -9.54 11.12 -11.16
CA ASP A 122 -10.49 11.60 -12.16
C ASP A 122 -11.55 10.52 -12.44
N GLU A 123 -12.43 10.77 -13.43
CA GLU A 123 -13.53 9.86 -13.77
C GLU A 123 -13.05 8.49 -14.25
N GLY A 124 -11.85 8.42 -14.81
CA GLY A 124 -11.25 7.17 -15.27
C GLY A 124 -10.48 6.42 -14.20
N GLY A 125 -10.41 6.97 -12.98
CA GLY A 125 -9.64 6.38 -11.90
C GLY A 125 -8.16 6.79 -11.88
N ASP A 126 -7.74 7.71 -12.74
CA ASP A 126 -6.35 8.18 -12.76
C ASP A 126 -6.10 9.16 -11.61
N VAL A 127 -4.93 9.03 -10.99
CA VAL A 127 -4.54 9.92 -9.89
C VAL A 127 -4.23 11.31 -10.48
N THR A 128 -4.89 12.34 -9.94
CA THR A 128 -4.76 13.73 -10.44
C THR A 128 -4.13 14.68 -9.42
N GLY A 129 -3.96 14.26 -8.18
CA GLY A 129 -3.49 15.16 -7.12
C GLY A 129 -2.14 14.84 -6.50
#